data_17a1c09b07c241b6fa6440a789789cd8
#
_entry.id   17a1c09b07c241b6fa6440a789789cd8
#
_cell.length_a   1.000
_cell.length_b   1.000
_cell.length_c   1.000
_cell.angle_alpha   90.00
_cell.angle_beta   90.00
_cell.angle_gamma   90.00
#
_symmetry.space_group_name_H-M   'P 1'
#
loop_
_entity.id
_entity.type
_entity.pdbx_description
1 polymer ?
#
loop_
_entity_poly.entity_id
_entity_poly.type
_entity_poly.pdbx_seq_one_letter_code
_entity_poly.pdbx_strand_id
1 'polypeptide(L)'
;CYLREYLNSSMSNAEWNASIKNMLLLMQGFASGSYCSPNSELLSNTPLIESIIAIEPIINNFKQKHNLDIINTVIVHDGDSDGIHYRGAIEKDDKVIPRHFNSNSQNVFVVDKKSKFEMQIKTNSALGMWDSHDALRKVIFQWLKHKTGTKIFGFFLIEGHAGNMRGAIERRYHSKKMDSIRQKNYYGIKEECKILAKELKDKKFLESENVGYDKFYLTPGGNDLKIENEDFEVNGKVTANKLKTAFMKFNKVRQVNRVMVSKFIQGIAA
;
A
#
# COMPACT_ATOMS: atom_id res chain seq x y z
N CYS A 1 3.56 0.52 -16.52
CA CYS A 1 2.51 0.66 -15.50
C CYS A 1 1.41 1.57 -16.04
N TYR A 2 0.16 1.17 -15.91
CA TYR A 2 -1.01 1.99 -16.21
C TYR A 2 -1.69 2.34 -14.90
N LEU A 3 -1.92 3.63 -14.65
CA LEU A 3 -2.81 4.09 -13.59
C LEU A 3 -4.20 4.28 -14.17
N ARG A 4 -5.19 3.67 -13.56
CA ARG A 4 -6.58 3.80 -13.98
C ARG A 4 -7.39 4.50 -12.90
N GLU A 5 -8.08 5.54 -13.30
CA GLU A 5 -9.05 6.22 -12.46
C GLU A 5 -10.38 5.46 -12.52
N TYR A 6 -10.78 4.83 -11.44
CA TYR A 6 -12.06 4.15 -11.34
C TYR A 6 -13.15 5.07 -10.81
N LEU A 7 -12.83 5.86 -9.80
CA LEU A 7 -13.78 6.75 -9.15
C LEU A 7 -13.15 8.10 -8.86
N ASN A 8 -13.94 9.15 -9.08
CA ASN A 8 -13.52 10.52 -8.88
C ASN A 8 -14.72 11.34 -8.38
N SER A 9 -14.48 12.23 -7.43
CA SER A 9 -15.53 13.04 -6.80
C SER A 9 -16.21 14.06 -7.75
N SER A 10 -15.64 14.32 -8.94
CA SER A 10 -16.22 15.18 -9.94
C SER A 10 -17.07 14.45 -11.00
N MET A 11 -17.19 13.12 -10.89
CA MET A 11 -18.05 12.34 -11.77
C MET A 11 -19.52 12.68 -11.54
N SER A 12 -20.28 12.73 -12.62
CA SER A 12 -21.74 12.75 -12.57
C SER A 12 -22.28 11.42 -11.98
N ASN A 13 -23.51 11.43 -11.52
CA ASN A 13 -24.15 10.20 -10.99
C ASN A 13 -24.18 9.08 -12.06
N ALA A 14 -24.33 9.40 -13.34
CA ALA A 14 -24.33 8.43 -14.42
C ALA A 14 -22.95 7.78 -14.59
N GLU A 15 -21.89 8.59 -14.62
CA GLU A 15 -20.50 8.12 -14.72
C GLU A 15 -20.11 7.30 -13.49
N TRP A 16 -20.48 7.75 -12.30
CA TRP A 16 -20.24 7.04 -11.05
C TRP A 16 -20.87 5.64 -11.08
N ASN A 17 -22.14 5.54 -11.43
CA ASN A 17 -22.87 4.27 -11.51
C ASN A 17 -22.27 3.35 -12.58
N ALA A 18 -21.88 3.89 -13.74
CA ALA A 18 -21.21 3.12 -14.79
C ALA A 18 -19.85 2.59 -14.31
N SER A 19 -19.07 3.41 -13.63
CA SER A 19 -17.77 3.00 -13.07
C SER A 19 -17.91 1.91 -12.00
N ILE A 20 -18.85 2.04 -11.08
CA ILE A 20 -19.15 0.99 -10.09
C ILE A 20 -19.54 -0.32 -10.77
N LYS A 21 -20.41 -0.26 -11.78
CA LYS A 21 -20.81 -1.44 -12.55
C LYS A 21 -19.61 -2.10 -13.24
N ASN A 22 -18.73 -1.31 -13.86
CA ASN A 22 -17.54 -1.83 -14.52
C ASN A 22 -16.57 -2.47 -13.51
N MET A 23 -16.36 -1.85 -12.35
CA MET A 23 -15.56 -2.44 -11.27
C MET A 23 -16.13 -3.79 -10.81
N LEU A 24 -17.44 -3.89 -10.63
CA LEU A 24 -18.09 -5.15 -10.25
C LEU A 24 -17.91 -6.23 -11.32
N LEU A 25 -18.02 -5.89 -12.60
CA LEU A 25 -17.77 -6.84 -13.69
C LEU A 25 -16.32 -7.33 -13.73
N LEU A 26 -15.36 -6.43 -13.52
CA LEU A 26 -13.95 -6.81 -13.42
C LEU A 26 -13.69 -7.74 -12.23
N MET A 27 -14.23 -7.40 -11.06
CA MET A 27 -14.11 -8.24 -9.87
C MET A 27 -14.72 -9.64 -10.07
N GLN A 28 -15.87 -9.74 -10.75
CA GLN A 28 -16.47 -11.03 -11.10
C GLN A 28 -15.57 -11.82 -12.06
N GLY A 29 -14.95 -11.17 -13.05
CA GLY A 29 -14.00 -11.79 -13.96
C GLY A 29 -12.81 -12.39 -13.22
N PHE A 30 -12.24 -11.69 -12.27
CA PHE A 30 -11.15 -12.19 -11.43
C PHE A 30 -11.59 -13.34 -10.50
N ALA A 31 -12.76 -13.22 -9.87
CA ALA A 31 -13.27 -14.23 -8.95
C ALA A 31 -13.64 -15.55 -9.64
N SER A 32 -14.10 -15.51 -10.88
CA SER A 32 -14.49 -16.70 -11.65
C SER A 32 -13.32 -17.42 -12.31
N GLY A 33 -12.10 -16.87 -12.25
CA GLY A 33 -10.95 -17.39 -12.98
C GLY A 33 -11.10 -17.33 -14.51
N SER A 34 -12.11 -16.64 -15.01
CA SER A 34 -12.33 -16.44 -16.43
C SER A 34 -11.34 -15.41 -16.95
N TYR A 35 -10.48 -15.83 -17.89
CA TYR A 35 -9.46 -14.97 -18.51
C TYR A 35 -10.04 -13.91 -19.48
N CYS A 36 -11.24 -13.46 -19.23
CA CYS A 36 -11.92 -12.44 -20.05
C CYS A 36 -11.58 -11.00 -19.66
N SER A 37 -10.60 -10.82 -18.77
CA SER A 37 -10.14 -9.47 -18.42
C SER A 37 -9.29 -8.90 -19.56
N PRO A 38 -9.45 -7.62 -19.91
CA PRO A 38 -8.57 -6.96 -20.86
C PRO A 38 -7.10 -7.11 -20.44
N ASN A 39 -6.18 -7.22 -21.40
CA ASN A 39 -4.76 -7.34 -21.12
C ASN A 39 -4.20 -6.22 -20.22
N SER A 40 -4.84 -5.04 -20.25
CA SER A 40 -4.51 -3.91 -19.37
C SER A 40 -4.91 -4.11 -17.89
N GLU A 41 -5.72 -5.13 -17.61
CA GLU A 41 -6.25 -5.45 -16.26
C GLU A 41 -5.67 -6.75 -15.71
N LEU A 42 -4.67 -7.32 -16.38
CA LEU A 42 -4.01 -8.54 -15.88
C LEU A 42 -3.35 -8.25 -14.54
N LEU A 43 -3.77 -9.00 -13.54
CA LEU A 43 -3.15 -8.97 -12.20
C LEU A 43 -1.85 -9.77 -12.27
N SER A 44 -0.74 -9.09 -12.28
CA SER A 44 0.59 -9.66 -12.03
C SER A 44 1.40 -8.62 -11.30
N ASN A 45 2.34 -9.02 -10.47
CA ASN A 45 3.28 -8.15 -9.77
C ASN A 45 2.66 -6.90 -9.09
N THR A 46 3.33 -6.34 -8.11
CA THR A 46 2.91 -5.09 -7.43
C THR A 46 3.84 -3.96 -7.85
N PRO A 47 3.53 -3.17 -8.90
CA PRO A 47 4.38 -2.10 -9.42
C PRO A 47 4.30 -0.86 -8.50
N LEU A 48 4.59 -1.02 -7.22
CA LEU A 48 4.43 0.03 -6.21
C LEU A 48 5.31 1.25 -6.52
N ILE A 49 6.57 1.03 -6.88
CA ILE A 49 7.52 2.11 -7.10
C ILE A 49 7.15 2.90 -8.35
N GLU A 50 6.81 2.22 -9.44
CA GLU A 50 6.35 2.86 -10.69
C GLU A 50 5.05 3.63 -10.46
N SER A 51 4.15 3.09 -9.64
CA SER A 51 2.91 3.77 -9.26
C SER A 51 3.19 5.05 -8.47
N ILE A 52 4.15 5.03 -7.55
CA ILE A 52 4.55 6.22 -6.79
C ILE A 52 5.17 7.29 -7.68
N ILE A 53 5.98 6.90 -8.66
CA ILE A 53 6.53 7.85 -9.64
C ILE A 53 5.41 8.44 -10.50
N ALA A 54 4.46 7.62 -10.95
CA ALA A 54 3.37 8.04 -11.82
C ALA A 54 2.31 8.90 -11.10
N ILE A 55 2.16 8.79 -9.78
CA ILE A 55 1.17 9.57 -9.01
C ILE A 55 1.62 11.02 -8.75
N GLU A 56 2.91 11.33 -8.86
CA GLU A 56 3.44 12.68 -8.59
C GLU A 56 2.72 13.78 -9.39
N PRO A 57 2.60 13.71 -10.72
CA PRO A 57 1.89 14.72 -11.47
C PRO A 57 0.39 14.77 -11.16
N ILE A 58 -0.21 13.65 -10.75
CA ILE A 58 -1.61 13.58 -10.33
C ILE A 58 -1.81 14.37 -9.04
N ILE A 59 -0.95 14.18 -8.06
CA ILE A 59 -0.99 14.89 -6.77
C ILE A 59 -0.84 16.40 -7.00
N ASN A 60 0.16 16.81 -7.79
CA ASN A 60 0.40 18.23 -8.04
C ASN A 60 -0.77 18.88 -8.81
N ASN A 61 -1.31 18.21 -9.82
CA ASN A 61 -2.46 18.70 -10.56
C ASN A 61 -3.71 18.80 -9.68
N PHE A 62 -3.96 17.80 -8.84
CA PHE A 62 -5.06 17.79 -7.88
C PHE A 62 -4.93 18.94 -6.88
N LYS A 63 -3.71 19.14 -6.33
CA LYS A 63 -3.41 20.24 -5.41
C LYS A 63 -3.70 21.61 -6.04
N GLN A 64 -3.24 21.83 -7.27
CA GLN A 64 -3.45 23.08 -7.98
C GLN A 64 -4.92 23.30 -8.34
N LYS A 65 -5.58 22.26 -8.91
CA LYS A 65 -6.98 22.34 -9.36
C LYS A 65 -7.93 22.68 -8.20
N HIS A 66 -7.66 22.20 -7.01
CA HIS A 66 -8.54 22.37 -5.86
C HIS A 66 -8.02 23.37 -4.82
N ASN A 67 -6.89 24.04 -5.12
CA ASN A 67 -6.24 25.00 -4.22
C ASN A 67 -6.04 24.46 -2.79
N LEU A 68 -5.41 23.27 -2.70
CA LEU A 68 -5.23 22.56 -1.43
C LEU A 68 -3.85 22.85 -0.83
N ASP A 69 -3.80 23.14 0.46
CA ASP A 69 -2.55 23.32 1.20
C ASP A 69 -1.95 21.97 1.61
N ILE A 70 -2.81 21.05 2.05
CA ILE A 70 -2.42 19.73 2.59
C ILE A 70 -3.00 18.63 1.72
N ILE A 71 -2.16 17.66 1.36
CA ILE A 71 -2.54 16.43 0.69
C ILE A 71 -2.00 15.24 1.48
N ASN A 72 -2.83 14.23 1.60
CA ASN A 72 -2.45 12.94 2.16
C ASN A 72 -2.61 11.86 1.10
N THR A 73 -1.58 11.06 0.89
CA THR A 73 -1.60 9.92 -0.01
C THR A 73 -1.78 8.65 0.80
N VAL A 74 -2.81 7.88 0.51
CA VAL A 74 -3.07 6.59 1.14
C VAL A 74 -2.78 5.48 0.13
N ILE A 75 -1.94 4.53 0.52
CA ILE A 75 -1.56 3.38 -0.29
C ILE A 75 -2.05 2.13 0.42
N VAL A 76 -2.91 1.37 -0.26
CA VAL A 76 -3.39 0.07 0.22
C VAL A 76 -2.90 -0.99 -0.76
N HIS A 77 -2.17 -1.98 -0.26
CA HIS A 77 -1.62 -3.05 -1.08
C HIS A 77 -1.51 -4.36 -0.30
N ASP A 78 -1.46 -5.48 -1.00
CA ASP A 78 -1.36 -6.84 -0.46
C ASP A 78 -0.10 -7.59 -0.95
N GLY A 79 0.54 -7.06 -1.97
CA GLY A 79 1.74 -7.61 -2.59
C GLY A 79 3.03 -6.91 -2.19
N ASP A 80 4.14 -7.61 -2.35
CA ASP A 80 5.48 -7.06 -2.25
C ASP A 80 5.75 -6.14 -3.45
N SER A 81 6.44 -5.04 -3.20
CA SER A 81 6.98 -4.22 -4.28
C SER A 81 8.04 -5.02 -5.01
N ASP A 82 7.78 -5.34 -6.26
CA ASP A 82 8.86 -5.81 -7.13
C ASP A 82 9.87 -4.68 -7.31
N GLY A 83 11.14 -5.06 -7.41
CA GLY A 83 12.18 -4.08 -7.72
C GLY A 83 11.93 -3.46 -9.09
N ILE A 84 12.28 -2.20 -9.25
CA ILE A 84 12.26 -1.60 -10.58
C ILE A 84 13.24 -2.36 -11.46
N HIS A 85 12.75 -2.85 -12.58
CA HIS A 85 13.63 -3.25 -13.68
C HIS A 85 14.17 -1.98 -14.32
N TYR A 86 15.30 -1.50 -13.81
CA TYR A 86 15.95 -0.32 -14.36
C TYR A 86 16.38 -0.61 -15.79
N ARG A 87 15.71 0.01 -16.73
CA ARG A 87 16.22 0.17 -18.09
C ARG A 87 16.90 1.54 -18.16
N GLY A 88 18.17 1.57 -17.85
CA GLY A 88 19.00 2.73 -18.17
C GLY A 88 19.46 2.63 -19.61
N ALA A 89 19.76 3.75 -20.22
CA ALA A 89 20.45 3.83 -21.49
C ALA A 89 21.84 4.40 -21.27
N ILE A 90 22.86 3.77 -21.85
CA ILE A 90 24.20 4.32 -21.93
C ILE A 90 24.42 4.73 -23.37
N GLU A 91 24.78 5.97 -23.59
CA GLU A 91 25.35 6.39 -24.85
C GLU A 91 26.78 5.85 -24.97
N LYS A 92 26.99 4.96 -25.91
CA LYS A 92 28.30 4.46 -26.28
C LYS A 92 28.37 4.42 -27.81
N ASP A 93 29.35 5.13 -28.36
CA ASP A 93 29.58 5.18 -29.81
C ASP A 93 28.32 5.62 -30.61
N ASP A 94 27.66 6.71 -30.19
CA ASP A 94 26.42 7.25 -30.73
C ASP A 94 25.22 6.27 -30.74
N LYS A 95 25.30 5.19 -29.99
CA LYS A 95 24.23 4.22 -29.84
C LYS A 95 23.71 4.20 -28.40
N VAL A 96 22.40 4.27 -28.27
CA VAL A 96 21.72 4.09 -26.99
C VAL A 96 21.60 2.59 -26.69
N ILE A 97 22.42 2.11 -25.78
CA ILE A 97 22.42 0.69 -25.35
C ILE A 97 21.59 0.57 -24.06
N PRO A 98 20.47 -0.17 -24.06
CA PRO A 98 19.75 -0.43 -22.84
C PRO A 98 20.60 -1.24 -21.87
N ARG A 99 20.72 -0.78 -20.62
CA ARG A 99 21.36 -1.52 -19.53
C ARG A 99 20.37 -1.82 -18.43
N HIS A 100 20.43 -3.06 -17.93
CA HIS A 100 19.82 -3.40 -16.66
C HIS A 100 20.78 -3.01 -15.54
N PHE A 101 20.34 -2.14 -14.63
CA PHE A 101 21.10 -1.83 -13.44
C PHE A 101 20.74 -2.84 -12.35
N ASN A 102 21.75 -3.49 -11.79
CA ASN A 102 21.57 -4.31 -10.61
C ASN A 102 21.58 -3.39 -9.38
N SER A 103 20.52 -3.43 -8.57
CA SER A 103 20.42 -2.66 -7.33
C SER A 103 21.52 -2.96 -6.30
N ASN A 104 22.26 -4.05 -6.49
CA ASN A 104 23.39 -4.44 -5.65
C ASN A 104 24.67 -3.66 -5.96
N SER A 105 24.69 -2.82 -6.99
CA SER A 105 25.84 -1.97 -7.27
C SER A 105 25.93 -0.86 -6.20
N GLN A 106 27.08 -0.76 -5.54
CA GLN A 106 27.39 0.33 -4.63
C GLN A 106 27.29 1.67 -5.39
N ASN A 107 26.69 2.69 -4.76
CA ASN A 107 26.57 4.05 -5.30
C ASN A 107 25.47 4.26 -6.37
N VAL A 108 24.28 3.73 -6.14
CA VAL A 108 23.09 4.11 -6.92
C VAL A 108 22.41 5.32 -6.28
N PHE A 109 22.06 6.30 -7.10
CA PHE A 109 21.38 7.53 -6.66
C PHE A 109 20.05 7.69 -7.38
N VAL A 110 19.07 8.26 -6.69
CA VAL A 110 17.89 8.84 -7.31
C VAL A 110 18.13 10.33 -7.45
N VAL A 111 18.09 10.84 -8.69
CA VAL A 111 18.36 12.24 -9.02
C VAL A 111 17.18 12.82 -9.78
N ASP A 112 16.62 13.90 -9.29
CA ASP A 112 15.65 14.74 -10.00
C ASP A 112 16.19 16.18 -10.10
N LYS A 113 16.75 16.50 -11.25
CA LYS A 113 17.38 17.82 -11.52
C LYS A 113 16.37 18.97 -11.39
N LYS A 114 15.09 18.73 -11.73
CA LYS A 114 14.06 19.78 -11.67
C LYS A 114 13.72 20.21 -10.26
N SER A 115 13.64 19.25 -9.33
CA SER A 115 13.36 19.53 -7.92
C SER A 115 14.63 19.67 -7.06
N LYS A 116 15.81 19.51 -7.65
CA LYS A 116 17.11 19.47 -6.94
C LYS A 116 17.15 18.38 -5.86
N PHE A 117 16.44 17.28 -6.09
CA PHE A 117 16.46 16.12 -5.21
C PHE A 117 17.59 15.19 -5.65
N GLU A 118 18.44 14.81 -4.70
CA GLU A 118 19.48 13.80 -4.89
C GLU A 118 19.62 12.98 -3.61
N MET A 119 19.50 11.66 -3.73
CA MET A 119 19.65 10.76 -2.60
C MET A 119 20.23 9.42 -3.01
N GLN A 120 21.22 8.96 -2.25
CA GLN A 120 21.81 7.65 -2.42
C GLN A 120 20.91 6.54 -1.90
N ILE A 121 20.78 5.45 -2.68
CA ILE A 121 20.14 4.22 -2.23
C ILE A 121 21.17 3.44 -1.41
N LYS A 122 21.03 3.48 -0.08
CA LYS A 122 21.90 2.76 0.85
C LYS A 122 21.36 1.36 1.07
N THR A 123 21.99 0.37 0.46
CA THR A 123 21.68 -1.05 0.67
C THR A 123 22.64 -1.66 1.67
N ASN A 124 22.14 -2.53 2.53
CA ASN A 124 23.00 -3.36 3.36
C ASN A 124 23.20 -4.70 2.65
N SER A 125 24.35 -4.89 2.02
CA SER A 125 24.69 -6.09 1.25
C SER A 125 24.57 -7.41 2.05
N ALA A 126 24.62 -7.33 3.37
CA ALA A 126 24.47 -8.49 4.26
C ALA A 126 23.02 -8.99 4.37
N LEU A 127 22.02 -8.16 4.03
CA LEU A 127 20.59 -8.48 4.16
C LEU A 127 19.92 -8.95 2.85
N GLY A 128 20.67 -8.99 1.75
CA GLY A 128 20.21 -9.54 0.48
C GLY A 128 19.30 -8.62 -0.36
N MET A 129 18.65 -9.21 -1.37
CA MET A 129 17.88 -8.50 -2.40
C MET A 129 16.67 -7.72 -1.84
N TRP A 130 16.06 -8.18 -0.76
CA TRP A 130 14.91 -7.54 -0.12
C TRP A 130 15.26 -6.16 0.48
N ASP A 131 16.46 -6.03 1.05
CA ASP A 131 16.92 -4.75 1.59
C ASP A 131 17.08 -3.69 0.51
N SER A 132 17.47 -4.09 -0.70
CA SER A 132 17.63 -3.18 -1.83
C SER A 132 16.28 -2.60 -2.31
N HIS A 133 15.21 -3.41 -2.32
CA HIS A 133 13.87 -2.95 -2.68
C HIS A 133 13.31 -1.97 -1.64
N ASP A 134 13.52 -2.27 -0.37
CA ASP A 134 13.11 -1.40 0.74
C ASP A 134 13.89 -0.08 0.75
N ALA A 135 15.19 -0.13 0.48
CA ALA A 135 16.03 1.05 0.40
C ALA A 135 15.59 1.97 -0.76
N LEU A 136 15.34 1.39 -1.93
CA LEU A 136 14.82 2.15 -3.07
C LEU A 136 13.44 2.75 -2.78
N ARG A 137 12.51 1.97 -2.23
CA ARG A 137 11.18 2.46 -1.85
C ARG A 137 11.25 3.66 -0.91
N LYS A 138 12.12 3.60 0.11
CA LYS A 138 12.33 4.72 1.03
C LYS A 138 12.78 5.99 0.30
N VAL A 139 13.71 5.87 -0.63
CA VAL A 139 14.23 7.02 -1.40
C VAL A 139 13.16 7.58 -2.33
N ILE A 140 12.39 6.74 -3.03
CA ILE A 140 11.32 7.18 -3.93
C ILE A 140 10.17 7.86 -3.15
N PHE A 141 9.84 7.37 -1.95
CA PHE A 141 8.84 8.03 -1.10
C PHE A 141 9.34 9.39 -0.60
N GLN A 142 10.62 9.51 -0.24
CA GLN A 142 11.21 10.80 0.12
C GLN A 142 11.23 11.77 -1.06
N TRP A 143 11.51 11.28 -2.27
CA TRP A 143 11.39 12.07 -3.48
C TRP A 143 9.95 12.58 -3.70
N LEU A 144 8.94 11.71 -3.58
CA LEU A 144 7.55 12.11 -3.72
C LEU A 144 7.15 13.17 -2.68
N LYS A 145 7.52 12.97 -1.42
CA LYS A 145 7.29 13.96 -0.34
C LYS A 145 7.96 15.29 -0.63
N HIS A 146 9.19 15.25 -1.11
CA HIS A 146 9.93 16.47 -1.49
C HIS A 146 9.26 17.22 -2.63
N LYS A 147 8.73 16.51 -3.62
CA LYS A 147 8.06 17.08 -4.81
C LYS A 147 6.68 17.66 -4.51
N THR A 148 5.93 17.04 -3.65
CA THR A 148 4.48 17.30 -3.50
C THR A 148 4.09 17.83 -2.13
N GLY A 149 4.93 17.64 -1.10
CA GLY A 149 4.60 17.93 0.29
C GLY A 149 3.56 16.97 0.90
N THR A 150 3.26 15.85 0.24
CA THR A 150 2.26 14.89 0.74
C THR A 150 2.77 14.09 1.93
N LYS A 151 1.88 13.80 2.90
CA LYS A 151 2.11 12.71 3.87
C LYS A 151 1.68 11.40 3.24
N ILE A 152 2.41 10.30 3.49
CA ILE A 152 2.15 8.99 2.90
C ILE A 152 1.78 7.99 3.98
N PHE A 153 0.57 7.45 3.89
CA PHE A 153 0.04 6.41 4.78
C PHE A 153 -0.05 5.09 4.03
N GLY A 154 0.53 4.03 4.59
CA GLY A 154 0.51 2.70 4.00
C GLY A 154 -0.30 1.71 4.82
N PHE A 155 -1.12 0.91 4.13
CA PHE A 155 -1.82 -0.23 4.71
C PHE A 155 -1.48 -1.48 3.90
N PHE A 156 -0.79 -2.42 4.53
CA PHE A 156 -0.49 -3.70 3.94
C PHE A 156 -1.51 -4.75 4.39
N LEU A 157 -2.25 -5.30 3.45
CA LEU A 157 -3.28 -6.30 3.71
C LEU A 157 -2.65 -7.69 3.72
N ILE A 158 -2.82 -8.40 4.83
CA ILE A 158 -2.28 -9.76 4.99
C ILE A 158 -3.40 -10.76 4.83
N GLU A 159 -3.35 -11.57 3.76
CA GLU A 159 -4.34 -12.62 3.55
C GLU A 159 -4.16 -13.83 4.50
N GLY A 160 -5.27 -14.28 5.03
CA GLY A 160 -5.74 -15.61 5.43
C GLY A 160 -4.98 -16.33 6.52
N HIS A 161 -4.09 -17.23 6.22
CA HIS A 161 -3.63 -18.25 7.15
C HIS A 161 -2.52 -17.76 8.09
N ALA A 162 -2.48 -18.35 9.30
CA ALA A 162 -1.48 -17.99 10.33
C ALA A 162 -0.02 -18.08 9.85
N GLY A 163 0.27 -18.92 8.86
CA GLY A 163 1.59 -19.01 8.21
C GLY A 163 1.92 -17.78 7.38
N ASN A 164 0.98 -17.33 6.56
CA ASN A 164 1.13 -16.12 5.74
C ASN A 164 1.29 -14.87 6.61
N MET A 165 0.50 -14.78 7.68
CA MET A 165 0.58 -13.68 8.63
C MET A 165 1.97 -13.57 9.28
N ARG A 166 2.53 -14.71 9.76
CA ARG A 166 3.88 -14.71 10.33
C ARG A 166 4.95 -14.35 9.31
N GLY A 167 4.86 -14.90 8.11
CA GLY A 167 5.79 -14.58 7.03
C GLY A 167 5.71 -13.11 6.59
N ALA A 168 4.52 -12.53 6.55
CA ALA A 168 4.34 -11.10 6.25
C ALA A 168 4.93 -10.21 7.35
N ILE A 169 4.71 -10.55 8.62
CA ILE A 169 5.30 -9.85 9.77
C ILE A 169 6.83 -9.95 9.73
N GLU A 170 7.37 -11.13 9.49
CA GLU A 170 8.81 -11.35 9.41
C GLU A 170 9.47 -10.46 8.36
N ARG A 171 8.85 -10.30 7.19
CA ARG A 171 9.41 -9.50 6.09
C ARG A 171 9.16 -7.99 6.21
N ARG A 172 8.01 -7.58 6.78
CA ARG A 172 7.51 -6.20 6.65
C ARG A 172 7.38 -5.42 7.94
N TYR A 173 7.37 -6.11 9.08
CA TYR A 173 7.28 -5.43 10.35
C TYR A 173 8.66 -4.99 10.83
N HIS A 174 8.83 -3.69 11.00
CA HIS A 174 10.05 -3.08 11.51
C HIS A 174 9.74 -2.37 12.83
N SER A 175 10.57 -2.63 13.81
CA SER A 175 10.63 -1.94 15.09
C SER A 175 12.04 -2.08 15.64
N LYS A 176 12.44 -1.22 16.56
CA LYS A 176 13.75 -1.31 17.21
C LYS A 176 14.01 -2.70 17.80
N LYS A 177 12.99 -3.30 18.41
CA LYS A 177 13.07 -4.65 18.96
C LYS A 177 13.27 -5.71 17.89
N MET A 178 12.44 -5.69 16.86
CA MET A 178 12.48 -6.68 15.77
C MET A 178 13.79 -6.60 14.99
N ASP A 179 14.27 -5.39 14.69
CA ASP A 179 15.50 -5.19 13.97
C ASP A 179 16.73 -5.64 14.79
N SER A 180 16.70 -5.43 16.12
CA SER A 180 17.73 -6.00 17.03
C SER A 180 17.72 -7.52 17.05
N ILE A 181 16.55 -8.16 17.02
CA ILE A 181 16.43 -9.62 16.97
C ILE A 181 16.96 -10.16 15.65
N ARG A 182 16.62 -9.53 14.50
CA ARG A 182 17.11 -9.91 13.17
C ARG A 182 18.64 -9.92 13.08
N GLN A 183 19.30 -8.97 13.75
CA GLN A 183 20.76 -8.89 13.77
C GLN A 183 21.41 -9.98 14.63
N LYS A 184 20.74 -10.50 15.65
CA LYS A 184 21.34 -11.35 16.65
C LYS A 184 20.98 -12.84 16.53
N ASN A 185 19.74 -13.16 16.15
CA ASN A 185 19.26 -14.55 16.28
C ASN A 185 18.01 -14.86 15.44
N TYR A 186 18.16 -15.75 14.46
CA TYR A 186 17.06 -16.22 13.62
C TYR A 186 15.92 -16.91 14.42
N TYR A 187 16.23 -17.65 15.47
CA TYR A 187 15.19 -18.33 16.27
C TYR A 187 14.30 -17.34 17.04
N GLY A 188 14.88 -16.25 17.52
CA GLY A 188 14.13 -15.19 18.19
C GLY A 188 13.10 -14.51 17.29
N ILE A 189 13.35 -14.45 15.96
CA ILE A 189 12.41 -13.88 14.98
C ILE A 189 11.09 -14.67 14.97
N LYS A 190 11.16 -16.01 14.97
CA LYS A 190 9.95 -16.86 14.92
C LYS A 190 9.05 -16.67 16.13
N GLU A 191 9.64 -16.57 17.31
CA GLU A 191 8.88 -16.34 18.54
C GLU A 191 8.26 -14.94 18.58
N GLU A 192 9.01 -13.92 18.19
CA GLU A 192 8.47 -12.56 18.11
C GLU A 192 7.34 -12.46 17.08
N CYS A 193 7.48 -13.11 15.92
CA CYS A 193 6.41 -13.16 14.91
C CYS A 193 5.14 -13.87 15.43
N LYS A 194 5.24 -14.84 16.31
CA LYS A 194 4.05 -15.46 16.95
C LYS A 194 3.33 -14.47 17.86
N ILE A 195 4.08 -13.73 18.67
CA ILE A 195 3.53 -12.71 19.58
C ILE A 195 2.83 -11.62 18.76
N LEU A 196 3.52 -11.09 17.75
CA LEU A 196 2.98 -10.04 16.86
C LEU A 196 1.77 -10.53 16.06
N ALA A 197 1.75 -11.79 15.62
CA ALA A 197 0.59 -12.35 14.91
C ALA A 197 -0.65 -12.45 15.82
N LYS A 198 -0.46 -12.72 17.11
CA LYS A 198 -1.56 -12.67 18.08
C LYS A 198 -2.03 -11.22 18.28
N GLU A 199 -1.11 -10.30 18.47
CA GLU A 199 -1.41 -8.87 18.61
C GLU A 199 -2.18 -8.33 17.38
N LEU A 200 -1.75 -8.70 16.15
CA LEU A 200 -2.43 -8.34 14.91
C LEU A 200 -3.87 -8.86 14.86
N LYS A 201 -4.11 -10.10 15.31
CA LYS A 201 -5.46 -10.66 15.37
C LYS A 201 -6.34 -9.92 16.37
N ASP A 202 -5.79 -9.54 17.51
CA ASP A 202 -6.54 -8.90 18.60
C ASP A 202 -6.82 -7.42 18.26
N LYS A 203 -5.79 -6.67 17.84
CA LYS A 203 -5.87 -5.23 17.55
C LYS A 203 -6.32 -4.90 16.14
N LYS A 204 -6.27 -5.85 15.20
CA LYS A 204 -6.51 -5.67 13.75
C LYS A 204 -5.52 -4.76 13.04
N PHE A 205 -4.42 -4.40 13.67
CA PHE A 205 -3.30 -3.70 13.05
C PHE A 205 -2.00 -3.87 13.85
N LEU A 206 -0.88 -3.72 13.14
CA LEU A 206 0.44 -3.47 13.73
C LEU A 206 1.02 -2.24 13.05
N GLU A 207 1.51 -1.28 13.81
CA GLU A 207 2.23 -0.11 13.27
C GLU A 207 3.70 -0.48 13.11
N SER A 208 4.23 -0.33 11.88
CA SER A 208 5.61 -0.64 11.52
C SER A 208 6.41 0.63 11.29
N GLU A 209 7.66 0.65 11.73
CA GLU A 209 8.58 1.76 11.62
C GLU A 209 9.46 1.66 10.36
N ASN A 210 10.09 2.76 9.96
CA ASN A 210 11.22 2.81 9.02
C ASN A 210 11.02 2.23 7.62
N VAL A 211 9.80 2.19 7.11
CA VAL A 211 9.50 1.65 5.78
C VAL A 211 9.30 2.71 4.68
N GLY A 212 9.61 3.97 4.99
CA GLY A 212 9.51 5.11 4.05
C GLY A 212 8.18 5.86 4.11
N TYR A 213 7.12 5.25 4.62
CA TYR A 213 5.84 5.89 4.91
C TYR A 213 5.96 6.83 6.13
N ASP A 214 5.05 7.79 6.26
CA ASP A 214 4.88 8.55 7.50
C ASP A 214 4.25 7.67 8.58
N LYS A 215 3.30 6.83 8.16
CA LYS A 215 2.71 5.77 8.97
C LYS A 215 2.48 4.53 8.11
N PHE A 216 2.87 3.37 8.60
CA PHE A 216 2.67 2.11 7.92
C PHE A 216 2.06 1.07 8.85
N TYR A 217 0.98 0.45 8.39
CA TYR A 217 0.20 -0.50 9.16
C TYR A 217 0.10 -1.83 8.42
N LEU A 218 0.36 -2.92 9.14
CA LEU A 218 -0.02 -4.26 8.72
C LEU A 218 -1.44 -4.53 9.24
N THR A 219 -2.34 -4.95 8.38
CA THR A 219 -3.75 -5.21 8.73
C THR A 219 -4.19 -6.56 8.17
N PRO A 220 -5.10 -7.29 8.84
CA PRO A 220 -5.70 -8.47 8.26
C PRO A 220 -6.46 -8.12 6.98
N GLY A 221 -6.34 -8.99 5.95
CA GLY A 221 -7.05 -8.92 4.68
C GLY A 221 -8.07 -10.05 4.51
N GLY A 222 -8.49 -10.30 3.28
CA GLY A 222 -9.36 -11.41 2.93
C GLY A 222 -10.70 -11.39 3.65
N ASN A 223 -11.03 -12.44 4.38
CA ASN A 223 -12.33 -12.57 5.07
C ASN A 223 -12.58 -11.51 6.14
N ASP A 224 -11.52 -10.95 6.75
CA ASP A 224 -11.65 -9.87 7.73
C ASP A 224 -12.11 -8.54 7.09
N LEU A 225 -11.96 -8.40 5.76
CA LEU A 225 -12.46 -7.27 4.98
C LEU A 225 -13.83 -7.54 4.36
N LYS A 226 -14.29 -8.79 4.34
CA LYS A 226 -15.61 -9.12 3.78
C LYS A 226 -16.68 -8.36 4.56
N ILE A 227 -17.44 -7.63 3.80
CA ILE A 227 -18.73 -7.13 4.24
C ILE A 227 -19.67 -8.34 4.10
N GLU A 228 -19.89 -9.07 5.18
CA GLU A 228 -21.01 -9.99 5.18
C GLU A 228 -22.25 -9.15 4.85
N ASN A 229 -23.00 -9.56 3.83
CA ASN A 229 -24.29 -8.97 3.47
C ASN A 229 -25.31 -9.31 4.57
N GLU A 230 -25.03 -8.91 5.81
CA GLU A 230 -26.11 -8.68 6.74
C GLU A 230 -26.74 -7.38 6.26
N ASP A 231 -27.78 -7.52 5.45
CA ASP A 231 -28.61 -6.41 5.07
C ASP A 231 -28.89 -5.59 6.32
N PHE A 232 -28.73 -4.28 6.22
CA PHE A 232 -29.15 -3.36 7.28
C PHE A 232 -30.67 -3.36 7.32
N GLU A 233 -31.23 -4.55 7.57
CA GLU A 233 -32.67 -4.75 7.68
C GLU A 233 -33.10 -4.44 9.10
N VAL A 234 -33.82 -3.36 9.24
CA VAL A 234 -34.59 -3.06 10.44
C VAL A 234 -36.00 -3.57 10.20
N ASN A 235 -36.21 -4.86 10.49
CA ASN A 235 -37.51 -5.48 10.34
C ASN A 235 -38.51 -4.90 11.35
N GLY A 236 -39.66 -4.42 10.86
CA GLY A 236 -40.78 -3.88 11.64
C GLY A 236 -40.68 -2.38 11.93
N LYS A 237 -41.49 -1.88 12.89
CA LYS A 237 -41.46 -0.45 13.27
C LYS A 237 -40.07 -0.02 13.72
N VAL A 238 -39.48 0.94 12.98
CA VAL A 238 -38.15 1.48 13.22
C VAL A 238 -38.20 2.37 14.47
N THR A 239 -37.57 1.91 15.54
CA THR A 239 -37.31 2.75 16.72
C THR A 239 -35.86 3.16 16.77
N ALA A 240 -35.54 4.32 17.38
CA ALA A 240 -34.18 4.81 17.51
C ALA A 240 -33.24 3.77 18.16
N ASN A 241 -33.72 2.99 19.13
CA ASN A 241 -32.94 1.93 19.77
C ASN A 241 -32.70 0.72 18.85
N LYS A 242 -33.69 0.30 18.05
CA LYS A 242 -33.51 -0.76 17.05
C LYS A 242 -32.52 -0.33 15.96
N LEU A 243 -32.64 0.92 15.48
CA LEU A 243 -31.71 1.51 14.51
C LEU A 243 -30.28 1.55 15.08
N LYS A 244 -30.12 2.00 16.32
CA LYS A 244 -28.83 2.03 17.02
C LYS A 244 -28.24 0.63 17.16
N THR A 245 -29.02 -0.36 17.56
CA THR A 245 -28.56 -1.75 17.75
C THR A 245 -28.17 -2.38 16.42
N ALA A 246 -28.98 -2.22 15.37
CA ALA A 246 -28.67 -2.69 14.02
C ALA A 246 -27.43 -2.00 13.46
N PHE A 247 -27.27 -0.69 13.66
CA PHE A 247 -26.07 0.05 13.28
C PHE A 247 -24.83 -0.39 14.06
N MET A 248 -24.96 -0.66 15.36
CA MET A 248 -23.85 -1.19 16.18
C MET A 248 -23.43 -2.59 15.73
N LYS A 249 -24.40 -3.46 15.37
CA LYS A 249 -24.13 -4.81 14.84
C LYS A 249 -23.45 -4.71 13.47
N PHE A 250 -24.01 -3.95 12.55
CA PHE A 250 -23.45 -3.64 11.24
C PHE A 250 -22.04 -3.07 11.30
N ASN A 251 -21.79 -2.22 12.28
CA ASN A 251 -20.47 -1.66 12.52
C ASN A 251 -19.46 -2.65 13.12
N LYS A 252 -19.88 -3.65 13.89
CA LYS A 252 -18.97 -4.68 14.46
C LYS A 252 -18.33 -5.55 13.37
N VAL A 253 -19.06 -5.87 12.32
CA VAL A 253 -18.62 -6.70 11.19
C VAL A 253 -17.53 -6.02 10.35
N ARG A 254 -17.42 -4.68 10.40
CA ARG A 254 -16.46 -3.88 9.63
C ARG A 254 -15.23 -3.44 10.44
N GLN A 255 -14.76 -4.28 11.34
CA GLN A 255 -13.75 -3.89 12.33
C GLN A 255 -12.42 -3.41 11.68
N VAL A 256 -11.95 -4.10 10.64
CA VAL A 256 -10.69 -3.74 9.96
C VAL A 256 -10.81 -2.41 9.22
N ASN A 257 -11.87 -2.21 8.45
CA ASN A 257 -12.10 -0.95 7.71
C ASN A 257 -12.18 0.25 8.67
N ARG A 258 -12.81 0.07 9.82
CA ARG A 258 -12.90 1.13 10.84
C ARG A 258 -11.56 1.42 11.49
N VAL A 259 -10.76 0.38 11.73
CA VAL A 259 -9.40 0.55 12.27
C VAL A 259 -8.54 1.32 11.26
N MET A 260 -8.59 0.97 9.97
CA MET A 260 -7.86 1.68 8.91
C MET A 260 -8.24 3.17 8.86
N VAL A 261 -9.54 3.47 8.81
CA VAL A 261 -10.03 4.86 8.81
C VAL A 261 -9.63 5.59 10.09
N SER A 262 -9.78 4.96 11.26
CA SER A 262 -9.38 5.55 12.55
C SER A 262 -7.88 5.85 12.60
N LYS A 263 -7.05 4.92 12.12
CA LYS A 263 -5.59 5.12 12.07
C LYS A 263 -5.17 6.20 11.09
N PHE A 264 -5.86 6.30 9.96
CA PHE A 264 -5.65 7.39 9.02
C PHE A 264 -6.00 8.74 9.67
N ILE A 265 -7.18 8.87 10.28
CA ILE A 265 -7.61 10.11 10.96
C ILE A 265 -6.62 10.49 12.07
N GLN A 266 -6.19 9.54 12.89
CA GLN A 266 -5.19 9.80 13.93
C GLN A 266 -3.86 10.28 13.34
N GLY A 267 -3.44 9.72 12.22
CA GLY A 267 -2.19 10.10 11.55
C GLY A 267 -2.22 11.49 10.91
N ILE A 268 -3.37 11.93 10.39
CA ILE A 268 -3.49 13.30 9.84
C ILE A 268 -3.66 14.36 10.91
N ALA A 269 -4.19 14.01 12.09
CA ALA A 269 -4.38 14.91 13.21
C ALA A 269 -3.10 15.15 14.04
N ALA A 270 -2.08 14.31 13.86
CA ALA A 270 -0.77 14.43 14.48
C ALA A 270 0.19 15.25 13.61
#